data_0a36553c1367d89cf327098e62ffe860
#
_entry.id   0a36553c1367d89cf327098e62ffe860
#
_cell.length_a   1.000
_cell.length_b   1.000
_cell.length_c   1.000
_cell.angle_alpha   90.00
_cell.angle_beta   90.00
_cell.angle_gamma   90.00
#
_symmetry.space_group_name_H-M   'P 1'
#
loop_
_entity.id
_entity.type
_entity.pdbx_description
1 polymer ?
#
loop_
_entity_poly.entity_id
_entity_poly.type
_entity_poly.pdbx_seq_one_letter_code
_entity_poly.pdbx_strand_id
1 'polypeptide(L)'
;MCIVLFTTAHPEYSLILIDNRDEFVLRPTSRPHWWKHPNSNDEILSSRDLQRSAKGTWLGITKTGILAVLTNYRETNQPIHNAKSRGQIVNAWLGGLPDEGVEKAVHTIVKDGGVQGIGGFSMVCGKLKRNGEGIAIVSNRAADVNDVPIISLDQDGVWGLSNTVYSNPKEWPKVTTGKRLLKEAVSAAVSNKSGEEELIAGLFSVLDNNTIPERPPGLGLNEYLAFLRYTVLVPLIGDEAHKLKMQQAAEKGHVAWADMDGDSAVAVEELVSESRPDSDAKGLSPLFDEGMYGTQRQTIILVDLDGNVTFIERALWDANGNMIPQGEGDVTFRFKIDGWEDQMGHVESYL
;
A
#
# COMPACT_ATOMS: atom_id res chain seq x y z
N MET A 1 -5.97 5.98 7.47
CA MET A 1 -4.76 6.83 7.25
C MET A 1 -3.52 5.93 7.17
N CYS A 2 -3.22 5.48 5.97
CA CYS A 2 -2.18 4.48 5.67
C CYS A 2 -0.77 4.92 6.09
N ILE A 3 0.16 3.98 6.19
CA ILE A 3 1.58 4.24 6.34
C ILE A 3 2.36 3.20 5.53
N VAL A 4 3.34 3.66 4.77
CA VAL A 4 4.35 2.83 4.14
C VAL A 4 5.71 3.16 4.75
N LEU A 5 6.46 2.12 5.09
CA LEU A 5 7.83 2.20 5.58
C LEU A 5 8.69 1.27 4.73
N PHE A 6 9.91 1.67 4.43
CA PHE A 6 10.82 0.80 3.71
C PHE A 6 12.28 1.06 4.08
N THR A 7 13.11 0.09 3.84
CA THR A 7 14.55 0.14 4.13
C THR A 7 15.35 -0.69 3.14
N THR A 8 16.57 -0.28 2.92
CA THR A 8 17.60 -0.95 2.12
C THR A 8 18.80 -1.36 3.00
N ALA A 9 18.67 -1.23 4.33
CA ALA A 9 19.78 -1.43 5.27
C ALA A 9 19.98 -2.89 5.71
N HIS A 10 19.37 -3.87 5.03
CA HIS A 10 19.57 -5.29 5.33
C HIS A 10 20.59 -5.90 4.37
N PRO A 11 21.60 -6.66 4.85
CA PRO A 11 22.68 -7.18 3.99
C PRO A 11 22.25 -8.23 2.97
N GLU A 12 21.09 -8.86 3.14
CA GLU A 12 20.58 -9.91 2.25
C GLU A 12 19.38 -9.47 1.41
N TYR A 13 18.82 -8.27 1.67
CA TYR A 13 17.65 -7.75 0.95
C TYR A 13 17.96 -6.39 0.34
N SER A 14 17.73 -6.25 -0.95
CA SER A 14 17.78 -4.97 -1.67
C SER A 14 16.69 -4.01 -1.22
N LEU A 15 15.52 -4.57 -0.81
CA LEU A 15 14.39 -3.80 -0.32
C LEU A 15 13.57 -4.60 0.68
N ILE A 16 13.26 -3.98 1.81
CA ILE A 16 12.20 -4.41 2.73
C ILE A 16 11.17 -3.27 2.76
N LEU A 17 9.93 -3.55 2.37
CA LEU A 17 8.83 -2.60 2.40
C LEU A 17 7.67 -3.17 3.21
N ILE A 18 7.10 -2.35 4.10
CA ILE A 18 5.94 -2.71 4.92
C ILE A 18 4.87 -1.61 4.84
N ASP A 19 3.61 -2.00 4.79
CA ASP A 19 2.48 -1.08 4.62
C ASP A 19 1.28 -1.46 5.50
N ASN A 20 0.64 -0.47 6.11
CA ASN A 20 -0.70 -0.59 6.69
C ASN A 20 -1.70 0.20 5.84
N ARG A 21 -2.68 -0.50 5.31
CA ARG A 21 -3.86 0.12 4.70
C ARG A 21 -4.93 0.36 5.76
N ASP A 22 -5.17 1.63 6.06
CA ASP A 22 -6.24 2.05 6.95
C ASP A 22 -7.43 2.54 6.13
N GLU A 23 -8.58 1.88 6.30
CA GLU A 23 -9.80 2.14 5.55
C GLU A 23 -11.03 1.69 6.36
N PHE A 24 -12.22 2.00 5.89
CA PHE A 24 -13.46 1.40 6.41
C PHE A 24 -13.43 -0.11 6.22
N VAL A 25 -13.68 -0.85 7.30
CA VAL A 25 -13.51 -2.31 7.32
C VAL A 25 -14.43 -3.00 6.31
N LEU A 26 -15.65 -2.52 6.15
CA LEU A 26 -16.62 -3.09 5.21
C LEU A 26 -16.42 -2.62 3.76
N ARG A 27 -15.39 -1.78 3.47
CA ARG A 27 -15.07 -1.43 2.09
C ARG A 27 -14.58 -2.66 1.35
N PRO A 28 -15.27 -3.05 0.26
CA PRO A 28 -14.95 -4.29 -0.43
C PRO A 28 -13.60 -4.22 -1.14
N THR A 29 -12.78 -5.23 -0.89
CA THR A 29 -11.48 -5.40 -1.55
C THR A 29 -11.28 -6.86 -1.88
N SER A 30 -10.62 -7.17 -3.00
CA SER A 30 -10.14 -8.52 -3.24
C SER A 30 -8.95 -8.85 -2.33
N ARG A 31 -8.62 -10.14 -2.24
CA ARG A 31 -7.31 -10.59 -1.77
C ARG A 31 -6.26 -10.33 -2.86
N PRO A 32 -4.96 -10.30 -2.54
CA PRO A 32 -3.93 -10.18 -3.54
C PRO A 32 -3.97 -11.37 -4.51
N HIS A 33 -3.88 -11.07 -5.78
CA HIS A 33 -3.83 -12.07 -6.86
C HIS A 33 -3.11 -11.49 -8.06
N TRP A 34 -2.70 -12.36 -8.98
CA TRP A 34 -2.14 -11.95 -10.26
C TRP A 34 -3.26 -11.57 -11.22
N TRP A 35 -3.16 -10.40 -11.82
CA TRP A 35 -4.06 -9.95 -12.87
C TRP A 35 -3.29 -9.22 -13.96
N LYS A 36 -3.85 -9.17 -15.17
CA LYS A 36 -3.22 -8.51 -16.31
C LYS A 36 -3.71 -7.08 -16.46
N HIS A 37 -2.76 -6.16 -16.63
CA HIS A 37 -3.11 -4.78 -16.92
C HIS A 37 -3.78 -4.67 -18.31
N PRO A 38 -4.95 -4.01 -18.44
CA PRO A 38 -5.73 -4.04 -19.66
C PRO A 38 -5.03 -3.42 -20.89
N ASN A 39 -4.11 -2.47 -20.68
CA ASN A 39 -3.45 -1.76 -21.77
C ASN A 39 -2.06 -2.31 -22.10
N SER A 40 -1.26 -2.71 -21.10
CA SER A 40 0.12 -3.19 -21.30
C SER A 40 0.25 -4.70 -21.27
N ASN A 41 -0.78 -5.39 -20.77
CA ASN A 41 -0.78 -6.84 -20.52
C ASN A 41 0.27 -7.30 -19.49
N ASP A 42 0.87 -6.36 -18.72
CA ASP A 42 1.77 -6.69 -17.61
C ASP A 42 1.02 -7.45 -16.51
N GLU A 43 1.70 -8.45 -15.94
CA GLU A 43 1.18 -9.20 -14.80
C GLU A 43 1.46 -8.44 -13.49
N ILE A 44 0.40 -8.08 -12.80
CA ILE A 44 0.43 -7.30 -11.56
C ILE A 44 -0.06 -8.16 -10.40
N LEU A 45 0.71 -8.19 -9.32
CA LEU A 45 0.29 -8.74 -8.03
C LEU A 45 -0.20 -7.61 -7.15
N SER A 46 -1.48 -7.63 -6.83
CA SER A 46 -2.09 -6.66 -5.91
C SER A 46 -3.47 -7.10 -5.44
N SER A 47 -3.91 -6.57 -4.30
CA SER A 47 -5.33 -6.48 -3.93
C SER A 47 -5.98 -5.33 -4.69
N ARG A 48 -7.30 -5.39 -4.91
CA ARG A 48 -8.06 -4.37 -5.67
C ARG A 48 -9.20 -3.79 -4.86
N ASP A 49 -9.47 -2.52 -5.05
CA ASP A 49 -10.65 -1.83 -4.52
C ASP A 49 -11.87 -2.18 -5.38
N LEU A 50 -12.81 -2.94 -4.82
CA LEU A 50 -14.02 -3.38 -5.51
C LEU A 50 -15.20 -2.42 -5.32
N GLN A 51 -15.02 -1.32 -4.58
CA GLN A 51 -16.04 -0.29 -4.37
C GLN A 51 -16.30 0.51 -5.65
N ARG A 52 -15.28 0.68 -6.49
CA ARG A 52 -15.36 1.50 -7.70
C ARG A 52 -15.17 0.66 -8.95
N SER A 53 -15.88 1.00 -10.03
CA SER A 53 -15.79 0.34 -11.33
C SER A 53 -14.36 0.30 -11.90
N ALA A 54 -13.54 1.30 -11.57
CA ALA A 54 -12.14 1.36 -11.99
C ALA A 54 -11.26 0.27 -11.36
N LYS A 55 -11.75 -0.46 -10.34
CA LYS A 55 -11.02 -1.51 -9.62
C LYS A 55 -9.55 -1.11 -9.37
N GLY A 56 -9.32 0.09 -8.80
CA GLY A 56 -7.97 0.60 -8.50
C GLY A 56 -7.29 -0.20 -7.41
N THR A 57 -5.99 0.00 -7.25
CA THR A 57 -5.24 -0.55 -6.12
C THR A 57 -4.52 0.54 -5.34
N TRP A 58 -4.06 0.24 -4.14
CA TRP A 58 -3.23 1.12 -3.30
C TRP A 58 -1.78 0.67 -3.24
N LEU A 59 -1.53 -0.61 -3.51
CA LEU A 59 -0.22 -1.22 -3.52
C LEU A 59 -0.18 -2.33 -4.57
N GLY A 60 0.90 -2.42 -5.34
CA GLY A 60 1.11 -3.51 -6.26
C GLY A 60 2.55 -3.59 -6.76
N ILE A 61 2.92 -4.76 -7.25
CA ILE A 61 4.20 -5.05 -7.89
C ILE A 61 3.97 -5.89 -9.14
N THR A 62 4.72 -5.60 -10.21
CA THR A 62 4.69 -6.42 -11.43
C THR A 62 5.77 -7.50 -11.39
N LYS A 63 5.66 -8.50 -12.27
CA LYS A 63 6.74 -9.47 -12.49
C LYS A 63 8.03 -8.82 -12.99
N THR A 64 7.94 -7.67 -13.64
CA THR A 64 9.09 -6.91 -14.14
C THR A 64 9.67 -5.92 -13.10
N GLY A 65 9.19 -5.96 -11.85
CA GLY A 65 9.71 -5.17 -10.73
C GLY A 65 9.16 -3.75 -10.65
N ILE A 66 8.13 -3.36 -11.41
CA ILE A 66 7.48 -2.06 -11.23
C ILE A 66 6.66 -2.12 -9.95
N LEU A 67 6.94 -1.21 -9.01
CA LEU A 67 6.33 -1.11 -7.69
C LEU A 67 5.63 0.22 -7.51
N ALA A 68 4.47 0.22 -6.84
CA ALA A 68 3.82 1.44 -6.37
C ALA A 68 3.03 1.19 -5.08
N VAL A 69 3.13 2.14 -4.15
CA VAL A 69 2.35 2.19 -2.89
C VAL A 69 1.84 3.60 -2.68
N LEU A 70 0.54 3.75 -2.52
CA LEU A 70 -0.12 5.05 -2.42
C LEU A 70 -0.71 5.28 -1.04
N THR A 71 -0.44 6.45 -0.48
CA THR A 71 -1.14 6.98 0.69
C THR A 71 -2.02 8.16 0.28
N ASN A 72 -3.25 8.20 0.81
CA ASN A 72 -4.13 9.34 0.60
C ASN A 72 -3.55 10.58 1.33
N TYR A 73 -3.50 11.73 0.65
CA TYR A 73 -3.19 12.99 1.34
C TYR A 73 -4.40 13.42 2.20
N ARG A 74 -4.13 13.85 3.44
CA ARG A 74 -5.20 14.35 4.30
C ARG A 74 -5.55 15.78 3.90
N GLU A 75 -6.64 15.93 3.17
CA GLU A 75 -7.17 17.25 2.82
C GLU A 75 -7.68 17.99 4.07
N THR A 76 -7.35 19.28 4.16
CA THR A 76 -7.89 20.18 5.18
C THR A 76 -9.20 20.82 4.72
N ASN A 77 -9.47 20.82 3.42
CA ASN A 77 -10.65 21.38 2.79
C ASN A 77 -11.64 20.27 2.38
N GLN A 78 -12.84 20.67 1.96
CA GLN A 78 -13.86 19.73 1.48
C GLN A 78 -13.35 18.88 0.32
N PRO A 79 -13.76 17.59 0.25
CA PRO A 79 -13.40 16.72 -0.85
C PRO A 79 -13.79 17.33 -2.19
N ILE A 80 -12.95 17.15 -3.21
CA ILE A 80 -13.27 17.55 -4.58
C ILE A 80 -14.46 16.71 -5.05
N HIS A 81 -15.57 17.36 -5.36
CA HIS A 81 -16.73 16.69 -5.97
C HIS A 81 -16.32 16.01 -7.28
N ASN A 82 -16.72 14.77 -7.49
CA ASN A 82 -16.38 13.94 -8.66
C ASN A 82 -14.87 13.67 -8.84
N ALA A 83 -14.09 13.62 -7.75
CA ALA A 83 -12.69 13.27 -7.82
C ALA A 83 -12.52 11.85 -8.40
N LYS A 84 -11.65 11.74 -9.42
CA LYS A 84 -11.22 10.44 -9.94
C LYS A 84 -10.57 9.59 -8.84
N SER A 85 -10.67 8.27 -8.98
CA SER A 85 -10.06 7.34 -8.02
C SER A 85 -8.54 7.47 -8.00
N ARG A 86 -7.96 7.66 -6.81
CA ARG A 86 -6.50 7.67 -6.61
C ARG A 86 -5.85 6.34 -7.00
N GLY A 87 -6.56 5.23 -6.79
CA GLY A 87 -6.08 3.90 -7.18
C GLY A 87 -5.85 3.73 -8.69
N GLN A 88 -6.44 4.58 -9.54
CA GLN A 88 -6.16 4.60 -10.98
C GLN A 88 -4.73 5.08 -11.28
N ILE A 89 -4.14 5.96 -10.45
CA ILE A 89 -2.74 6.39 -10.60
C ILE A 89 -1.80 5.22 -10.37
N VAL A 90 -2.07 4.40 -9.34
CA VAL A 90 -1.29 3.19 -9.09
C VAL A 90 -1.41 2.22 -10.25
N ASN A 91 -2.63 1.97 -10.75
CA ASN A 91 -2.84 1.14 -11.94
C ASN A 91 -2.06 1.69 -13.14
N ALA A 92 -2.12 3.00 -13.41
CA ALA A 92 -1.41 3.61 -14.53
C ALA A 92 0.10 3.47 -14.41
N TRP A 93 0.67 3.60 -13.19
CA TRP A 93 2.09 3.36 -12.95
C TRP A 93 2.48 1.91 -13.19
N LEU A 94 1.70 0.97 -12.64
CA LEU A 94 1.95 -0.47 -12.77
C LEU A 94 1.73 -0.99 -14.19
N GLY A 95 1.00 -0.24 -15.03
CA GLY A 95 0.76 -0.57 -16.44
C GLY A 95 1.94 -0.32 -17.37
N GLY A 96 3.08 0.03 -16.85
CA GLY A 96 4.34 0.19 -17.59
C GLY A 96 4.94 1.58 -17.46
N LEU A 97 6.26 1.62 -17.41
CA LEU A 97 7.03 2.85 -17.44
C LEU A 97 7.47 3.13 -18.89
N PRO A 98 7.57 4.40 -19.29
CA PRO A 98 8.22 4.75 -20.54
C PRO A 98 9.68 4.26 -20.52
N ASP A 99 10.25 4.01 -21.72
CA ASP A 99 11.64 3.57 -21.87
C ASP A 99 12.66 4.56 -21.28
N GLU A 100 12.22 5.80 -21.04
CA GLU A 100 13.03 6.89 -20.51
C GLU A 100 13.16 6.91 -18.97
N GLY A 101 12.64 5.88 -18.29
CA GLY A 101 12.89 5.62 -16.88
C GLY A 101 11.92 6.24 -15.87
N VAL A 102 12.25 6.06 -14.58
CA VAL A 102 11.41 6.47 -13.44
C VAL A 102 11.24 7.99 -13.38
N GLU A 103 12.31 8.76 -13.59
CA GLU A 103 12.25 10.24 -13.51
C GLU A 103 11.29 10.80 -14.56
N LYS A 104 11.36 10.33 -15.80
CA LYS A 104 10.47 10.76 -16.88
C LYS A 104 9.03 10.35 -16.62
N ALA A 105 8.81 9.14 -16.12
CA ALA A 105 7.47 8.67 -15.74
C ALA A 105 6.84 9.55 -14.66
N VAL A 106 7.62 9.94 -13.66
CA VAL A 106 7.20 10.88 -12.61
C VAL A 106 6.79 12.23 -13.22
N HIS A 107 7.61 12.77 -14.12
CA HIS A 107 7.30 14.02 -14.81
C HIS A 107 5.99 13.93 -15.60
N THR A 108 5.78 12.85 -16.35
CA THR A 108 4.57 12.64 -17.14
C THR A 108 3.32 12.57 -16.26
N ILE A 109 3.38 11.81 -15.16
CA ILE A 109 2.22 11.68 -14.25
C ILE A 109 1.88 13.00 -13.59
N VAL A 110 2.88 13.78 -13.18
CA VAL A 110 2.65 15.00 -12.39
C VAL A 110 2.41 16.24 -13.27
N LYS A 111 3.14 16.41 -14.39
CA LYS A 111 3.06 17.60 -15.24
C LYS A 111 1.98 17.51 -16.32
N ASP A 112 1.81 16.36 -16.96
CA ASP A 112 0.94 16.24 -18.13
C ASP A 112 -0.56 16.09 -17.79
N GLY A 113 -0.95 16.46 -16.57
CA GLY A 113 -2.34 16.51 -16.17
C GLY A 113 -2.94 15.16 -15.78
N GLY A 114 -2.15 14.07 -15.73
CA GLY A 114 -2.60 12.76 -15.27
C GLY A 114 -3.19 12.76 -13.86
N VAL A 115 -2.79 13.73 -13.04
CA VAL A 115 -3.26 13.92 -11.66
C VAL A 115 -4.37 14.98 -11.52
N GLN A 116 -4.80 15.62 -12.61
CA GLN A 116 -5.88 16.62 -12.54
C GLN A 116 -7.23 15.98 -12.22
N GLY A 117 -7.95 16.59 -11.29
CA GLY A 117 -9.23 16.07 -10.81
C GLY A 117 -9.13 14.84 -9.90
N ILE A 118 -7.92 14.48 -9.45
CA ILE A 118 -7.67 13.43 -8.47
C ILE A 118 -7.50 14.06 -7.09
N GLY A 119 -8.06 13.43 -6.06
CA GLY A 119 -7.84 13.82 -4.67
C GLY A 119 -6.35 13.78 -4.31
N GLY A 120 -5.95 14.50 -3.26
CA GLY A 120 -4.56 14.53 -2.82
C GLY A 120 -4.01 13.15 -2.49
N PHE A 121 -2.77 12.88 -2.93
CA PHE A 121 -2.05 11.63 -2.67
C PHE A 121 -0.55 11.86 -2.56
N SER A 122 0.11 10.89 -1.95
CA SER A 122 1.56 10.68 -2.06
C SER A 122 1.81 9.21 -2.37
N MET A 123 2.82 8.92 -3.20
CA MET A 123 3.09 7.58 -3.73
C MET A 123 4.58 7.28 -3.68
N VAL A 124 4.93 6.15 -3.12
CA VAL A 124 6.25 5.52 -3.24
C VAL A 124 6.21 4.65 -4.49
N CYS A 125 7.10 4.86 -5.46
CA CYS A 125 7.05 4.14 -6.73
C CYS A 125 8.42 4.04 -7.39
N GLY A 126 8.63 2.98 -8.16
CA GLY A 126 9.91 2.75 -8.84
C GLY A 126 9.89 1.50 -9.71
N LYS A 127 11.04 1.21 -10.30
CA LYS A 127 11.32 -0.05 -10.98
C LYS A 127 12.50 -0.71 -10.30
N LEU A 128 12.24 -1.84 -9.67
CA LEU A 128 13.24 -2.61 -8.93
C LEU A 128 14.11 -3.38 -9.92
N LYS A 129 15.41 -3.14 -9.87
CA LYS A 129 16.48 -3.83 -10.61
C LYS A 129 17.74 -3.78 -9.78
N ARG A 130 18.69 -4.65 -10.06
CA ARG A 130 19.97 -4.74 -9.33
C ARG A 130 20.74 -3.41 -9.32
N ASN A 131 20.77 -2.66 -10.40
CA ASN A 131 21.39 -1.33 -10.52
C ASN A 131 20.36 -0.32 -11.03
N GLY A 132 19.16 -0.33 -10.45
CA GLY A 132 18.05 0.48 -10.93
C GLY A 132 18.13 1.95 -10.52
N GLU A 133 17.26 2.77 -11.08
CA GLU A 133 17.18 4.21 -10.84
C GLU A 133 16.73 4.56 -9.40
N GLY A 134 16.26 3.56 -8.63
CA GLY A 134 15.78 3.74 -7.27
C GLY A 134 14.26 3.92 -7.15
N ILE A 135 13.85 4.41 -5.99
CA ILE A 135 12.45 4.62 -5.61
C ILE A 135 12.16 6.11 -5.52
N ALA A 136 11.18 6.59 -6.28
CA ALA A 136 10.68 7.95 -6.20
C ALA A 136 9.56 8.08 -5.15
N ILE A 137 9.47 9.25 -4.49
CA ILE A 137 8.36 9.59 -3.61
C ILE A 137 7.64 10.81 -4.19
N VAL A 138 6.51 10.56 -4.83
CA VAL A 138 5.72 11.55 -5.60
C VAL A 138 4.54 12.04 -4.77
N SER A 139 4.22 13.33 -4.86
CA SER A 139 2.97 13.88 -4.31
C SER A 139 2.37 14.92 -5.26
N ASN A 140 1.05 14.84 -5.50
CA ASN A 140 0.34 15.88 -6.25
C ASN A 140 -0.02 17.11 -5.38
N ARG A 141 0.51 17.18 -4.17
CA ARG A 141 0.43 18.32 -3.25
C ARG A 141 1.82 18.88 -2.91
N ALA A 142 2.89 18.40 -3.55
CA ALA A 142 4.22 19.01 -3.45
C ALA A 142 4.22 20.39 -4.12
N ALA A 143 5.07 21.30 -3.63
CA ALA A 143 5.17 22.65 -4.16
C ALA A 143 5.85 22.67 -5.55
N ASP A 144 6.82 21.81 -5.77
CA ASP A 144 7.52 21.65 -7.04
C ASP A 144 7.72 20.15 -7.37
N VAL A 145 7.48 19.81 -8.63
CA VAL A 145 7.69 18.47 -9.19
C VAL A 145 9.19 18.14 -9.31
N ASN A 146 10.02 19.14 -9.48
CA ASN A 146 11.47 18.94 -9.60
C ASN A 146 12.12 18.54 -8.26
N ASP A 147 11.39 18.68 -7.15
CA ASP A 147 11.83 18.29 -5.81
C ASP A 147 11.41 16.84 -5.44
N VAL A 148 11.10 16.00 -6.43
CA VAL A 148 10.78 14.58 -6.16
C VAL A 148 12.03 13.85 -5.70
N PRO A 149 12.09 13.36 -4.46
CA PRO A 149 13.23 12.58 -4.01
C PRO A 149 13.25 11.22 -4.70
N ILE A 150 14.42 10.86 -5.23
CA ILE A 150 14.72 9.52 -5.74
C ILE A 150 15.74 8.89 -4.80
N ILE A 151 15.37 7.76 -4.22
CA ILE A 151 16.16 7.03 -3.22
C ILE A 151 16.81 5.85 -3.93
N SER A 152 18.15 5.84 -3.98
CA SER A 152 18.91 4.72 -4.51
C SER A 152 18.78 3.49 -3.62
N LEU A 153 18.64 2.31 -4.24
CA LEU A 153 18.63 1.04 -3.50
C LEU A 153 19.99 0.67 -2.92
N ASP A 154 21.08 1.29 -3.40
CA ASP A 154 22.43 1.10 -2.89
C ASP A 154 22.74 1.96 -1.65
N GLN A 155 21.82 2.83 -1.27
CA GLN A 155 21.97 3.72 -0.13
C GLN A 155 21.30 3.10 1.11
N ASP A 156 22.09 2.75 2.12
CA ASP A 156 21.55 2.31 3.41
C ASP A 156 20.66 3.38 4.04
N GLY A 157 19.44 3.01 4.38
CA GLY A 157 18.53 3.96 5.00
C GLY A 157 17.17 3.37 5.39
N VAL A 158 16.40 4.19 6.09
CA VAL A 158 15.02 3.89 6.46
C VAL A 158 14.13 5.08 6.12
N TRP A 159 13.13 4.86 5.31
CA TRP A 159 12.20 5.88 4.85
C TRP A 159 10.78 5.53 5.24
N GLY A 160 9.92 6.53 5.21
CA GLY A 160 8.52 6.34 5.51
C GLY A 160 7.66 7.47 5.00
N LEU A 161 6.43 7.14 4.68
CA LEU A 161 5.43 8.06 4.16
C LEU A 161 4.08 7.73 4.77
N SER A 162 3.32 8.76 5.05
CA SER A 162 1.91 8.65 5.44
C SER A 162 1.08 9.70 4.67
N ASN A 163 0.02 10.18 5.22
CA ASN A 163 -0.97 11.02 4.54
C ASN A 163 -0.55 12.51 4.42
N THR A 164 0.74 12.75 4.16
CA THR A 164 1.32 14.08 3.93
C THR A 164 2.27 14.07 2.73
N VAL A 165 2.81 15.24 2.36
CA VAL A 165 3.96 15.34 1.43
C VAL A 165 5.21 14.86 2.16
N TYR A 166 6.09 14.13 1.48
CA TYR A 166 7.34 13.64 2.05
C TYR A 166 8.26 14.77 2.53
N SER A 167 8.33 15.86 1.79
CA SER A 167 9.12 17.05 2.14
C SER A 167 8.53 17.92 3.27
N ASN A 168 7.44 17.49 3.91
CA ASN A 168 6.84 18.23 5.01
C ASN A 168 7.80 18.28 6.22
N PRO A 169 8.23 19.47 6.66
CA PRO A 169 9.14 19.59 7.80
C PRO A 169 8.53 19.10 9.12
N LYS A 170 7.21 18.93 9.17
CA LYS A 170 6.49 18.33 10.31
C LYS A 170 6.08 16.91 9.96
N GLU A 171 7.05 16.01 9.88
CA GLU A 171 6.78 14.58 9.72
C GLU A 171 5.78 14.10 10.79
N TRP A 172 4.86 13.24 10.39
CA TRP A 172 3.90 12.69 11.34
C TRP A 172 4.59 11.77 12.34
N PRO A 173 4.28 11.87 13.66
CA PRO A 173 4.93 11.07 14.70
C PRO A 173 4.93 9.57 14.43
N LYS A 174 3.87 9.01 13.80
CA LYS A 174 3.84 7.60 13.44
C LYS A 174 4.90 7.22 12.40
N VAL A 175 5.27 8.13 11.50
CA VAL A 175 6.34 7.87 10.52
C VAL A 175 7.68 7.83 11.22
N THR A 176 7.97 8.79 12.10
CA THR A 176 9.19 8.79 12.92
C THR A 176 9.28 7.53 13.79
N THR A 177 8.19 7.16 14.47
CA THR A 177 8.13 5.95 15.29
C THR A 177 8.30 4.69 14.44
N GLY A 178 7.58 4.59 13.32
CA GLY A 178 7.65 3.44 12.43
C GLY A 178 9.05 3.25 11.84
N LYS A 179 9.71 4.32 11.38
CA LYS A 179 11.11 4.25 10.90
C LYS A 179 12.07 3.74 11.98
N ARG A 180 11.92 4.22 13.22
CA ARG A 180 12.74 3.74 14.35
C ARG A 180 12.50 2.25 14.61
N LEU A 181 11.23 1.83 14.70
CA LEU A 181 10.88 0.42 14.95
C LEU A 181 11.34 -0.49 13.82
N LEU A 182 11.18 -0.07 12.56
CA LEU A 182 11.67 -0.83 11.40
C LEU A 182 13.20 -0.99 11.45
N LYS A 183 13.93 0.09 11.76
CA LYS A 183 15.38 0.03 11.93
C LYS A 183 15.78 -0.95 13.04
N GLU A 184 15.10 -0.90 14.19
CA GLU A 184 15.35 -1.79 15.32
C GLU A 184 15.06 -3.25 14.96
N ALA A 185 13.93 -3.56 14.30
CA ALA A 185 13.57 -4.90 13.88
C ALA A 185 14.59 -5.49 12.89
N VAL A 186 15.00 -4.71 11.88
CA VAL A 186 16.01 -5.14 10.90
C VAL A 186 17.38 -5.33 11.57
N SER A 187 17.81 -4.39 12.42
CA SER A 187 19.08 -4.51 13.13
C SER A 187 19.10 -5.72 14.06
N ALA A 188 18.00 -6.03 14.73
CA ALA A 188 17.87 -7.22 15.57
C ALA A 188 17.95 -8.50 14.73
N ALA A 189 17.25 -8.58 13.60
CA ALA A 189 17.29 -9.72 12.69
C ALA A 189 18.71 -9.98 12.19
N VAL A 190 19.41 -8.96 11.73
CA VAL A 190 20.82 -9.07 11.28
C VAL A 190 21.75 -9.53 12.42
N SER A 191 21.62 -8.92 13.61
CA SER A 191 22.48 -9.25 14.77
C SER A 191 22.27 -10.69 15.26
N ASN A 192 21.03 -11.17 15.22
CA ASN A 192 20.63 -12.51 15.64
C ASN A 192 20.82 -13.55 14.53
N LYS A 193 21.14 -13.14 13.31
CA LYS A 193 21.15 -14.00 12.11
C LYS A 193 19.80 -14.71 11.93
N SER A 194 18.72 -13.98 12.11
CA SER A 194 17.36 -14.48 12.01
C SER A 194 17.05 -14.96 10.60
N GLY A 195 16.29 -16.05 10.49
CA GLY A 195 15.73 -16.47 9.20
C GLY A 195 14.60 -15.56 8.72
N GLU A 196 14.13 -15.79 7.50
CA GLU A 196 13.06 -14.97 6.88
C GLU A 196 11.78 -14.95 7.72
N GLU A 197 11.37 -16.07 8.31
CA GLU A 197 10.15 -16.15 9.13
C GLU A 197 10.23 -15.26 10.38
N GLU A 198 11.39 -15.24 11.06
CA GLU A 198 11.61 -14.39 12.23
C GLU A 198 11.65 -12.92 11.85
N LEU A 199 12.29 -12.58 10.72
CA LEU A 199 12.28 -11.24 10.17
C LEU A 199 10.84 -10.79 9.88
N ILE A 200 10.03 -11.60 9.18
CA ILE A 200 8.63 -11.32 8.87
C ILE A 200 7.83 -11.10 10.16
N ALA A 201 8.02 -11.92 11.19
CA ALA A 201 7.35 -11.75 12.48
C ALA A 201 7.72 -10.40 13.14
N GLY A 202 8.99 -10.03 13.09
CA GLY A 202 9.47 -8.71 13.55
C GLY A 202 8.85 -7.55 12.77
N LEU A 203 8.72 -7.66 11.45
CA LEU A 203 8.11 -6.65 10.60
C LEU A 203 6.61 -6.49 10.86
N PHE A 204 5.88 -7.58 11.07
CA PHE A 204 4.48 -7.50 11.50
C PHE A 204 4.35 -6.84 12.88
N SER A 205 5.26 -7.09 13.81
CA SER A 205 5.28 -6.42 15.11
C SER A 205 5.43 -4.89 14.98
N VAL A 206 6.15 -4.40 13.96
CA VAL A 206 6.21 -2.96 13.65
C VAL A 206 4.84 -2.47 13.16
N LEU A 207 4.20 -3.21 12.25
CA LEU A 207 2.88 -2.86 11.70
C LEU A 207 1.77 -2.93 12.77
N ASP A 208 1.92 -3.77 13.79
CA ASP A 208 0.97 -3.93 14.91
C ASP A 208 1.14 -2.86 16.01
N ASN A 209 2.12 -1.96 15.86
CA ASN A 209 2.37 -0.94 16.88
C ASN A 209 1.22 0.05 17.02
N ASN A 210 0.49 -0.06 18.13
CA ASN A 210 -0.64 0.80 18.49
C ASN A 210 -0.25 1.72 19.65
N THR A 211 -0.12 2.99 19.35
CA THR A 211 0.20 4.06 20.33
C THR A 211 -0.84 5.17 20.34
N ILE A 212 -2.04 4.89 19.80
CA ILE A 212 -3.11 5.88 19.82
C ILE A 212 -3.59 6.11 21.27
N PRO A 213 -3.69 7.35 21.73
CA PRO A 213 -4.25 7.62 23.05
C PRO A 213 -5.73 7.25 23.09
N GLU A 214 -6.22 6.85 24.26
CA GLU A 214 -7.65 6.63 24.46
C GLU A 214 -8.46 7.88 24.09
N ARG A 215 -9.63 7.66 23.49
CA ARG A 215 -10.51 8.76 23.14
C ARG A 215 -11.09 9.40 24.42
N PRO A 216 -10.79 10.68 24.70
CA PRO A 216 -11.36 11.35 25.87
C PRO A 216 -12.90 11.40 25.81
N PRO A 217 -13.60 11.28 26.95
CA PRO A 217 -15.02 11.44 26.99
C PRO A 217 -15.46 12.81 26.41
N GLY A 218 -16.46 12.78 25.54
CA GLY A 218 -17.00 14.00 24.89
C GLY A 218 -16.24 14.49 23.66
N LEU A 219 -15.06 13.91 23.32
CA LEU A 219 -14.36 14.26 22.09
C LEU A 219 -15.11 13.67 20.89
N GLY A 220 -15.42 14.50 19.89
CA GLY A 220 -16.05 14.09 18.65
C GLY A 220 -15.19 13.13 17.84
N LEU A 221 -15.82 12.27 17.01
CA LEU A 221 -15.08 11.32 16.16
C LEU A 221 -14.12 12.06 15.20
N ASN A 222 -14.59 13.12 14.56
CA ASN A 222 -13.77 13.90 13.63
C ASN A 222 -12.54 14.52 14.27
N GLU A 223 -12.66 14.96 15.52
CA GLU A 223 -11.55 15.49 16.31
C GLU A 223 -10.57 14.37 16.69
N TYR A 224 -11.11 13.20 17.06
CA TYR A 224 -10.27 12.02 17.38
C TYR A 224 -9.48 11.50 16.18
N LEU A 225 -10.00 11.64 14.96
CA LEU A 225 -9.26 11.30 13.73
C LEU A 225 -7.91 12.04 13.61
N ALA A 226 -7.74 13.16 14.29
CA ALA A 226 -6.45 13.86 14.33
C ALA A 226 -5.36 13.05 15.05
N PHE A 227 -5.72 12.14 15.96
CA PHE A 227 -4.78 11.32 16.71
C PHE A 227 -4.23 10.13 15.91
N LEU A 228 -4.84 9.76 14.77
CA LEU A 228 -4.36 8.68 13.89
C LEU A 228 -2.95 8.92 13.34
N ARG A 229 -2.46 10.15 13.41
CA ARG A 229 -1.09 10.49 13.06
C ARG A 229 -0.03 10.01 14.07
N TYR A 230 -0.45 9.47 15.21
CA TYR A 230 0.45 9.00 16.27
C TYR A 230 0.63 7.48 16.29
N THR A 231 -0.21 6.71 15.61
CA THR A 231 -0.20 5.25 15.68
C THR A 231 0.06 4.61 14.32
N VAL A 232 0.87 3.54 14.29
CA VAL A 232 1.14 2.74 13.08
C VAL A 232 -0.08 1.88 12.78
N LEU A 233 -0.54 1.08 13.74
CA LEU A 233 -1.80 0.34 13.64
C LEU A 233 -2.93 1.25 14.11
N VAL A 234 -3.95 1.39 13.30
CA VAL A 234 -5.19 2.06 13.66
C VAL A 234 -6.21 1.03 14.16
N PRO A 235 -6.54 1.02 15.46
CA PRO A 235 -7.60 0.16 15.98
C PRO A 235 -8.95 0.58 15.39
N LEU A 236 -9.99 -0.27 15.55
CA LEU A 236 -11.33 0.08 15.10
C LEU A 236 -11.84 1.34 15.81
N ILE A 237 -12.19 2.33 15.01
CA ILE A 237 -12.79 3.59 15.46
C ILE A 237 -14.10 3.84 14.72
N GLY A 238 -15.06 4.38 15.44
CA GLY A 238 -16.38 4.70 14.92
C GLY A 238 -17.30 5.19 16.02
N ASP A 239 -18.51 5.58 15.67
CA ASP A 239 -19.60 5.85 16.58
C ASP A 239 -20.58 4.67 16.65
N GLU A 240 -21.70 4.84 17.34
CA GLU A 240 -22.70 3.76 17.50
C GLU A 240 -23.32 3.34 16.16
N ALA A 241 -23.47 4.25 15.20
CA ALA A 241 -24.01 3.91 13.88
C ALA A 241 -23.03 3.00 13.10
N HIS A 242 -21.72 3.30 13.17
CA HIS A 242 -20.68 2.47 12.55
C HIS A 242 -20.59 1.09 13.20
N LYS A 243 -20.70 1.01 14.54
CA LYS A 243 -20.73 -0.26 15.28
C LYS A 243 -21.93 -1.11 14.89
N LEU A 244 -23.12 -0.49 14.81
CA LEU A 244 -24.34 -1.19 14.40
C LEU A 244 -24.18 -1.80 12.98
N LYS A 245 -23.61 -1.06 12.04
CA LYS A 245 -23.33 -1.58 10.68
C LYS A 245 -22.37 -2.77 10.72
N MET A 246 -21.32 -2.70 11.54
CA MET A 246 -20.40 -3.83 11.71
C MET A 246 -21.11 -5.05 12.26
N GLN A 247 -21.95 -4.89 13.28
CA GLN A 247 -22.75 -5.98 13.86
C GLN A 247 -23.67 -6.62 12.81
N GLN A 248 -24.43 -5.81 12.07
CA GLN A 248 -25.32 -6.28 11.01
C GLN A 248 -24.57 -7.01 9.88
N ALA A 249 -23.36 -6.57 9.55
CA ALA A 249 -22.53 -7.26 8.56
C ALA A 249 -22.01 -8.59 9.12
N ALA A 250 -21.55 -8.64 10.37
CA ALA A 250 -21.05 -9.83 11.04
C ALA A 250 -22.12 -10.93 11.21
N GLU A 251 -23.40 -10.56 11.36
CA GLU A 251 -24.53 -11.50 11.41
C GLU A 251 -24.65 -12.40 10.16
N LYS A 252 -24.03 -12.00 9.04
CA LYS A 252 -23.95 -12.82 7.82
C LYS A 252 -22.98 -13.99 7.95
N GLY A 253 -22.25 -14.07 9.06
CA GLY A 253 -21.26 -15.11 9.34
C GLY A 253 -19.86 -14.80 8.79
N HIS A 254 -18.91 -15.68 9.11
CA HIS A 254 -17.54 -15.58 8.64
C HIS A 254 -17.42 -15.91 7.16
N VAL A 255 -16.51 -15.20 6.49
CA VAL A 255 -16.11 -15.47 5.10
C VAL A 255 -14.69 -16.03 5.14
N ALA A 256 -14.52 -17.25 4.65
CA ALA A 256 -13.22 -17.90 4.56
C ALA A 256 -12.39 -17.29 3.41
N TRP A 257 -11.70 -16.23 3.69
CA TRP A 257 -10.83 -15.55 2.71
C TRP A 257 -9.36 -15.98 2.83
N ALA A 258 -9.00 -16.65 3.94
CA ALA A 258 -7.61 -16.94 4.25
C ALA A 258 -6.97 -17.95 3.28
N ASP A 259 -7.73 -18.91 2.81
CA ASP A 259 -7.24 -20.03 1.99
C ASP A 259 -7.47 -19.82 0.47
N MET A 260 -7.78 -18.59 0.03
CA MET A 260 -8.05 -18.32 -1.37
C MET A 260 -6.74 -18.15 -2.14
N ASP A 261 -6.48 -19.06 -3.06
CA ASP A 261 -5.47 -18.89 -4.10
C ASP A 261 -5.83 -17.76 -5.08
N GLY A 262 -4.92 -17.43 -6.00
CA GLY A 262 -5.12 -16.35 -6.96
C GLY A 262 -6.39 -16.52 -7.79
N ASP A 263 -6.68 -17.76 -8.23
CA ASP A 263 -7.86 -18.05 -9.06
C ASP A 263 -9.16 -17.88 -8.27
N SER A 264 -9.18 -18.33 -7.02
CA SER A 264 -10.31 -18.13 -6.10
C SER A 264 -10.53 -16.64 -5.81
N ALA A 265 -9.44 -15.86 -5.64
CA ALA A 265 -9.54 -14.42 -5.43
C ALA A 265 -10.13 -13.69 -6.64
N VAL A 266 -9.78 -14.10 -7.86
CA VAL A 266 -10.37 -13.58 -9.11
C VAL A 266 -11.86 -13.91 -9.19
N ALA A 267 -12.26 -15.15 -8.91
CA ALA A 267 -13.67 -15.55 -8.91
C ALA A 267 -14.50 -14.74 -7.92
N VAL A 268 -13.97 -14.48 -6.72
CA VAL A 268 -14.64 -13.62 -5.73
C VAL A 268 -14.71 -12.16 -6.20
N GLU A 269 -13.65 -11.66 -6.82
CA GLU A 269 -13.67 -10.32 -7.42
C GLU A 269 -14.81 -10.19 -8.44
N GLU A 270 -14.97 -11.18 -9.32
CA GLU A 270 -16.05 -11.21 -10.30
C GLU A 270 -17.42 -11.24 -9.63
N LEU A 271 -17.67 -12.16 -8.69
CA LEU A 271 -18.94 -12.29 -7.96
C LEU A 271 -19.31 -11.01 -7.20
N VAL A 272 -18.34 -10.40 -6.50
CA VAL A 272 -18.58 -9.16 -5.75
C VAL A 272 -18.85 -8.00 -6.69
N SER A 273 -18.17 -7.91 -7.83
CA SER A 273 -18.36 -6.82 -8.80
C SER A 273 -19.70 -6.90 -9.51
N GLU A 274 -20.21 -8.11 -9.80
CA GLU A 274 -21.53 -8.32 -10.41
C GLU A 274 -22.67 -7.99 -9.45
N SER A 275 -22.48 -8.22 -8.17
CA SER A 275 -23.53 -8.01 -7.15
C SER A 275 -23.66 -6.56 -6.67
N ARG A 276 -22.78 -5.64 -7.07
CA ARG A 276 -22.77 -4.26 -6.59
C ARG A 276 -23.11 -3.27 -7.70
N PRO A 277 -24.07 -2.34 -7.44
CA PRO A 277 -24.30 -1.24 -8.36
C PRO A 277 -23.05 -0.35 -8.42
N ASP A 278 -22.75 0.15 -9.62
CA ASP A 278 -21.66 1.09 -9.86
C ASP A 278 -21.82 2.35 -8.99
N SER A 279 -20.98 2.49 -7.95
CA SER A 279 -21.05 3.61 -7.02
C SER A 279 -20.56 4.93 -7.62
N ASP A 280 -19.88 4.88 -8.77
CA ASP A 280 -19.45 6.08 -9.50
C ASP A 280 -20.65 6.85 -10.09
N ALA A 281 -21.79 6.18 -10.29
CA ALA A 281 -23.01 6.79 -10.81
C ALA A 281 -23.83 7.56 -9.76
N LYS A 282 -23.56 7.34 -8.47
CA LYS A 282 -24.20 8.07 -7.36
C LYS A 282 -23.13 8.93 -6.71
N GLY A 283 -23.17 10.24 -7.00
CA GLY A 283 -22.26 11.19 -6.41
C GLY A 283 -22.10 10.95 -4.91
N LEU A 284 -20.84 10.89 -4.45
CA LEU A 284 -20.36 10.80 -3.06
C LEU A 284 -21.27 9.97 -2.14
N SER A 285 -20.93 8.69 -2.00
CA SER A 285 -21.27 8.00 -0.75
C SER A 285 -20.69 8.82 0.41
N PRO A 286 -21.47 9.17 1.45
CA PRO A 286 -20.93 9.87 2.60
C PRO A 286 -19.73 9.09 3.13
N LEU A 287 -18.65 9.79 3.49
CA LEU A 287 -17.38 9.25 3.96
C LEU A 287 -17.47 8.26 5.14
N PHE A 288 -18.67 7.96 5.61
CA PHE A 288 -18.95 7.23 6.87
C PHE A 288 -19.95 6.08 6.70
N ASP A 289 -20.13 5.53 5.51
CA ASP A 289 -21.21 4.56 5.28
C ASP A 289 -20.82 3.08 5.34
N GLU A 290 -19.52 2.75 5.55
CA GLU A 290 -18.97 1.40 5.34
C GLU A 290 -18.41 0.74 6.61
N GLY A 291 -19.11 0.90 7.74
CA GLY A 291 -18.73 0.31 9.04
C GLY A 291 -17.66 1.11 9.78
N MET A 292 -16.93 0.48 10.68
CA MET A 292 -15.87 1.12 11.45
C MET A 292 -14.61 1.31 10.60
N TYR A 293 -13.81 2.31 10.93
CA TYR A 293 -12.53 2.61 10.30
C TYR A 293 -11.38 2.02 11.11
N GLY A 294 -10.38 1.47 10.44
CA GLY A 294 -9.18 0.94 11.08
C GLY A 294 -8.20 0.35 10.07
N THR A 295 -7.10 -0.22 10.56
CA THR A 295 -6.18 -0.99 9.72
C THR A 295 -6.91 -2.23 9.21
N GLN A 296 -7.03 -2.33 7.89
CA GLN A 296 -7.75 -3.42 7.21
C GLN A 296 -6.81 -4.49 6.69
N ARG A 297 -5.66 -4.07 6.15
CA ARG A 297 -4.65 -4.93 5.54
C ARG A 297 -3.27 -4.48 5.97
N GLN A 298 -2.37 -5.46 6.10
CA GLN A 298 -0.94 -5.25 6.33
C GLN A 298 -0.20 -5.96 5.21
N THR A 299 0.78 -5.30 4.59
CA THR A 299 1.57 -5.88 3.50
C THR A 299 3.05 -5.82 3.82
N ILE A 300 3.77 -6.90 3.54
CA ILE A 300 5.23 -6.99 3.58
C ILE A 300 5.72 -7.39 2.20
N ILE A 301 6.70 -6.68 1.67
CA ILE A 301 7.43 -7.04 0.45
C ILE A 301 8.91 -7.11 0.80
N LEU A 302 9.50 -8.28 0.60
CA LEU A 302 10.93 -8.51 0.69
C LEU A 302 11.46 -8.76 -0.72
N VAL A 303 12.55 -8.10 -1.08
CA VAL A 303 13.27 -8.32 -2.35
C VAL A 303 14.72 -8.59 -1.99
N ASP A 304 15.20 -9.81 -2.24
CA ASP A 304 16.59 -10.18 -1.97
C ASP A 304 17.56 -9.62 -3.03
N LEU A 305 18.85 -9.87 -2.84
CA LEU A 305 19.90 -9.40 -3.74
C LEU A 305 19.85 -10.06 -5.14
N ASP A 306 19.18 -11.20 -5.27
CA ASP A 306 18.99 -11.94 -6.51
C ASP A 306 17.67 -11.62 -7.22
N GLY A 307 16.86 -10.70 -6.64
CA GLY A 307 15.57 -10.27 -7.16
C GLY A 307 14.43 -11.25 -6.87
N ASN A 308 14.59 -12.19 -5.92
CA ASN A 308 13.48 -12.98 -5.45
C ASN A 308 12.61 -12.12 -4.53
N VAL A 309 11.32 -12.18 -4.76
CA VAL A 309 10.30 -11.42 -4.03
C VAL A 309 9.50 -12.36 -3.13
N THR A 310 9.38 -12.00 -1.87
CA THR A 310 8.37 -12.53 -0.96
C THR A 310 7.36 -11.42 -0.69
N PHE A 311 6.13 -11.60 -1.18
CA PHE A 311 4.99 -10.69 -0.97
C PHE A 311 4.02 -11.36 -0.02
N ILE A 312 3.71 -10.70 1.10
CA ILE A 312 2.76 -11.20 2.11
C ILE A 312 1.71 -10.13 2.36
N GLU A 313 0.43 -10.51 2.27
CA GLU A 313 -0.66 -9.67 2.77
C GLU A 313 -1.40 -10.39 3.89
N ARG A 314 -1.52 -9.72 5.02
CA ARG A 314 -2.35 -10.13 6.16
C ARG A 314 -3.67 -9.36 6.13
N ALA A 315 -4.79 -10.09 6.11
CA ALA A 315 -6.09 -9.52 6.34
C ALA A 315 -6.42 -9.55 7.84
N LEU A 316 -6.82 -8.42 8.42
CA LEU A 316 -7.26 -8.35 9.81
C LEU A 316 -8.77 -8.59 9.95
N TRP A 317 -9.52 -8.41 8.86
CA TRP A 317 -10.98 -8.48 8.82
C TRP A 317 -11.43 -9.19 7.55
N ASP A 318 -12.47 -10.02 7.69
CA ASP A 318 -13.16 -10.61 6.53
C ASP A 318 -14.12 -9.59 5.86
N ALA A 319 -14.78 -10.00 4.78
CA ALA A 319 -15.69 -9.13 4.03
C ALA A 319 -16.94 -8.71 4.82
N ASN A 320 -17.28 -9.44 5.89
CA ASN A 320 -18.39 -9.14 6.78
C ASN A 320 -17.94 -8.42 8.06
N GLY A 321 -16.67 -8.03 8.15
CA GLY A 321 -16.12 -7.29 9.29
C GLY A 321 -15.84 -8.13 10.54
N ASN A 322 -15.82 -9.46 10.42
CA ASN A 322 -15.36 -10.31 11.49
C ASN A 322 -13.83 -10.28 11.56
N MET A 323 -13.30 -10.26 12.79
CA MET A 323 -11.85 -10.34 13.00
C MET A 323 -11.33 -11.70 12.54
N ILE A 324 -10.24 -11.69 11.78
CA ILE A 324 -9.52 -12.90 11.38
C ILE A 324 -8.43 -13.16 12.43
N PRO A 325 -8.34 -14.37 12.99
CA PRO A 325 -7.26 -14.70 13.90
C PRO A 325 -5.89 -14.53 13.26
N GLN A 326 -4.90 -14.13 14.06
CA GLN A 326 -3.55 -13.87 13.58
C GLN A 326 -2.96 -15.09 12.88
N GLY A 327 -2.47 -14.88 11.64
CA GLY A 327 -1.91 -15.92 10.79
C GLY A 327 -2.92 -16.62 9.86
N GLU A 328 -4.21 -16.63 10.19
CA GLU A 328 -5.25 -17.21 9.33
C GLU A 328 -5.62 -16.30 8.14
N GLY A 329 -5.30 -15.02 8.23
CA GLY A 329 -5.53 -14.03 7.18
C GLY A 329 -4.34 -13.81 6.25
N ASP A 330 -3.27 -14.58 6.37
CA ASP A 330 -2.03 -14.37 5.63
C ASP A 330 -2.07 -15.08 4.27
N VAL A 331 -1.68 -14.38 3.20
CA VAL A 331 -1.47 -14.94 1.86
C VAL A 331 -0.07 -14.56 1.40
N THR A 332 0.68 -15.55 0.93
CA THR A 332 2.08 -15.37 0.52
C THR A 332 2.27 -15.71 -0.95
N PHE A 333 2.93 -14.82 -1.68
CA PHE A 333 3.39 -15.05 -3.05
C PHE A 333 4.90 -14.98 -3.10
N ARG A 334 5.52 -15.88 -3.89
CA ARG A 334 6.95 -15.88 -4.14
C ARG A 334 7.19 -15.92 -5.62
N PHE A 335 8.06 -15.05 -6.12
CA PHE A 335 8.44 -14.99 -7.52
C PHE A 335 9.79 -14.31 -7.67
N LYS A 336 10.40 -14.42 -8.83
CA LYS A 336 11.62 -13.67 -9.19
C LYS A 336 11.25 -12.55 -10.16
N ILE A 337 11.87 -11.38 -9.97
CA ILE A 337 11.71 -10.24 -10.88
C ILE A 337 12.36 -10.57 -12.22
N ASP A 338 11.58 -10.48 -13.29
CA ASP A 338 12.06 -10.66 -14.66
C ASP A 338 13.03 -9.54 -15.05
N GLY A 339 14.20 -9.90 -15.56
CA GLY A 339 15.23 -8.94 -15.96
C GLY A 339 15.90 -8.22 -14.78
N TRP A 340 15.96 -8.83 -13.61
CA TRP A 340 16.64 -8.31 -12.42
C TRP A 340 18.11 -7.99 -12.66
N GLU A 341 18.81 -8.90 -13.34
CA GLU A 341 20.21 -8.69 -13.73
C GLU A 341 20.25 -7.88 -15.01
N ASP A 342 21.01 -6.79 -15.04
CA ASP A 342 21.33 -6.13 -16.30
C ASP A 342 21.96 -7.16 -17.23
N GLN A 343 21.43 -7.32 -18.43
CA GLN A 343 22.21 -7.89 -19.52
C GLN A 343 23.40 -6.94 -19.71
N MET A 344 24.54 -7.29 -19.12
CA MET A 344 25.81 -6.71 -19.54
C MET A 344 25.89 -7.00 -21.04
N GLY A 345 25.70 -5.96 -21.85
CA GLY A 345 25.84 -6.07 -23.29
C GLY A 345 27.14 -6.82 -23.57
N HIS A 346 27.04 -7.95 -24.25
CA HIS A 346 28.20 -8.54 -24.92
C HIS A 346 28.77 -7.44 -25.80
N VAL A 347 29.75 -6.72 -25.27
CA VAL A 347 30.70 -6.03 -26.14
C VAL A 347 31.48 -7.14 -26.83
N GLU A 348 30.98 -7.57 -28.00
CA GLU A 348 31.80 -8.34 -28.91
C GLU A 348 33.03 -7.49 -29.20
N SER A 349 34.14 -7.86 -28.56
CA SER A 349 35.45 -7.37 -28.91
C SER A 349 35.76 -7.90 -30.34
N TYR A 350 35.45 -7.12 -31.34
CA TYR A 350 36.08 -7.29 -32.64
C TYR A 350 37.55 -6.90 -32.50
N LEU A 351 38.41 -7.91 -32.30
CA LEU A 351 39.85 -7.86 -32.58
C LEU A 351 40.10 -8.23 -34.04
#